data_0cf254dbc4442718ffb6e66d8a121be8
#
_entry.id   0cf254dbc4442718ffb6e66d8a121be8
#
_cell.length_a   1.000
_cell.length_b   1.000
_cell.length_c   1.000
_cell.angle_alpha   90.00
_cell.angle_beta   90.00
_cell.angle_gamma   90.00
#
_symmetry.space_group_name_H-M   'P 1'
#
loop_
_entity.id
_entity.type
_entity.pdbx_description
1 polymer ?
#
loop_
_entity_poly.entity_id
_entity_poly.type
_entity_poly.pdbx_seq_one_letter_code
_entity_poly.pdbx_strand_id
1 'polypeptide(L)'
;MNMISQPLTRVYLLRHARSAWAQPGERDFDRPLDDEGYAEAEIVAEKALDRGYRPARVISSTALRCRQTAEAIRRALDQDLELLFIDELYNAPLDVYLEMIASSTEAESMMFIGHNPTIEEVFEKLAGADTTAAAIPTGYPTAGLAVLEPPAASHERHWTLTDFLTA
;
A
#
# COMPACT_ATOMS: atom_id res chain seq x y z
N MET A 1 -22.39 -25.96 -1.40
CA MET A 1 -20.95 -25.79 -1.73
C MET A 1 -20.37 -24.80 -0.75
N ASN A 2 -19.58 -25.27 0.18
CA ASN A 2 -18.81 -24.36 1.03
C ASN A 2 -17.72 -23.74 0.15
N MET A 3 -17.92 -22.49 -0.25
CA MET A 3 -16.80 -21.70 -0.75
C MET A 3 -15.86 -21.53 0.44
N ILE A 4 -14.78 -22.29 0.43
CA ILE A 4 -13.70 -22.08 1.37
C ILE A 4 -13.12 -20.71 0.98
N SER A 5 -13.46 -19.70 1.77
CA SER A 5 -12.83 -18.39 1.72
C SER A 5 -11.33 -18.62 1.84
N GLN A 6 -10.58 -18.33 0.77
CA GLN A 6 -9.13 -18.43 0.85
C GLN A 6 -8.64 -17.29 1.75
N PRO A 7 -7.91 -17.59 2.81
CA PRO A 7 -7.40 -16.53 3.68
C PRO A 7 -6.42 -15.65 2.92
N LEU A 8 -6.41 -14.38 3.28
CA LEU A 8 -5.43 -13.42 2.77
C LEU A 8 -4.02 -13.89 3.15
N THR A 9 -3.15 -14.09 2.16
CA THR A 9 -1.79 -14.60 2.37
C THR A 9 -0.74 -13.51 2.46
N ARG A 10 -1.06 -12.29 1.96
CA ARG A 10 -0.11 -11.18 1.92
C ARG A 10 -0.83 -9.84 1.80
N VAL A 11 -0.32 -8.84 2.51
CA VAL A 11 -0.73 -7.43 2.37
C VAL A 11 0.48 -6.61 1.96
N TYR A 12 0.29 -5.78 0.96
CA TYR A 12 1.26 -4.76 0.55
C TYR A 12 0.72 -3.39 0.96
N LEU A 13 1.56 -2.59 1.63
CA LEU A 13 1.21 -1.22 2.00
C LEU A 13 2.13 -0.27 1.24
N LEU A 14 1.57 0.52 0.34
CA LEU A 14 2.30 1.48 -0.47
C LEU A 14 1.82 2.90 -0.15
N ARG A 15 2.72 3.73 0.39
CA ARG A 15 2.47 5.16 0.46
C ARG A 15 2.66 5.75 -0.95
N HIS A 16 1.76 6.65 -1.36
CA HIS A 16 1.95 7.34 -2.64
C HIS A 16 3.35 7.94 -2.77
N ALA A 17 3.86 8.04 -3.99
CA ALA A 17 5.15 8.65 -4.27
C ALA A 17 5.13 10.16 -4.02
N ARG A 18 6.28 10.79 -4.07
CA ARG A 18 6.44 12.22 -3.79
C ARG A 18 5.53 13.08 -4.68
N SER A 19 4.76 13.95 -4.04
CA SER A 19 3.83 14.85 -4.73
C SER A 19 4.36 16.27 -4.81
N ALA A 20 3.93 16.99 -5.86
CA ALA A 20 4.17 18.42 -5.99
C ALA A 20 3.37 19.19 -4.93
N TRP A 21 3.82 20.38 -4.58
CA TRP A 21 3.06 21.30 -3.77
C TRP A 21 1.83 21.79 -4.53
N ALA A 22 0.74 22.05 -3.79
CA ALA A 22 -0.45 22.62 -4.38
C ALA A 22 -0.17 24.00 -4.98
N GLN A 23 -0.63 24.21 -6.23
CA GLN A 23 -0.62 25.52 -6.83
C GLN A 23 -1.71 26.41 -6.22
N PRO A 24 -1.62 27.74 -6.25
CA PRO A 24 -2.68 28.61 -5.76
C PRO A 24 -4.03 28.26 -6.39
N GLY A 25 -5.05 27.97 -5.54
CA GLY A 25 -6.38 27.54 -5.97
C GLY A 25 -6.54 26.07 -6.30
N GLU A 26 -5.47 25.28 -6.31
CA GLU A 26 -5.51 23.84 -6.50
C GLU A 26 -5.91 23.13 -5.20
N ARG A 27 -6.80 22.13 -5.31
CA ARG A 27 -7.19 21.30 -4.17
C ARG A 27 -6.08 20.30 -3.86
N ASP A 28 -5.90 19.97 -2.58
CA ASP A 28 -4.97 18.90 -2.16
C ASP A 28 -5.25 17.58 -2.90
N PHE A 29 -6.52 17.25 -3.11
CA PHE A 29 -6.95 16.06 -3.85
C PHE A 29 -6.36 15.96 -5.26
N ASP A 30 -6.16 17.09 -5.94
CA ASP A 30 -5.70 17.19 -7.32
C ASP A 30 -4.18 17.37 -7.46
N ARG A 31 -3.43 17.34 -6.36
CA ARG A 31 -1.97 17.45 -6.40
C ARG A 31 -1.36 16.23 -7.09
N PRO A 32 -0.59 16.43 -8.18
CA PRO A 32 0.07 15.34 -8.89
C PRO A 32 1.37 14.92 -8.22
N LEU A 33 1.95 13.81 -8.67
CA LEU A 33 3.35 13.51 -8.39
C LEU A 33 4.23 14.57 -9.05
N ASP A 34 5.38 14.86 -8.43
CA ASP A 34 6.44 15.61 -9.09
C ASP A 34 7.36 14.66 -9.88
N ASP A 35 8.37 15.18 -10.55
CA ASP A 35 9.28 14.37 -11.38
C ASP A 35 10.03 13.33 -10.55
N GLU A 36 10.44 13.67 -9.33
CA GLU A 36 11.07 12.71 -8.41
C GLU A 36 10.08 11.63 -7.97
N GLY A 37 8.82 12.01 -7.75
CA GLY A 37 7.77 11.07 -7.38
C GLY A 37 7.49 10.03 -8.48
N TYR A 38 7.46 10.44 -9.74
CA TYR A 38 7.35 9.51 -10.85
C TYR A 38 8.53 8.53 -10.87
N ALA A 39 9.75 9.02 -10.69
CA ALA A 39 10.94 8.18 -10.62
C ALA A 39 10.88 7.21 -9.44
N GLU A 40 10.50 7.68 -8.25
CA GLU A 40 10.32 6.83 -7.06
C GLU A 40 9.34 5.69 -7.32
N ALA A 41 8.18 6.01 -7.88
CA ALA A 41 7.13 5.02 -8.15
C ALA A 41 7.60 3.94 -9.12
N GLU A 42 8.30 4.34 -10.19
CA GLU A 42 8.84 3.40 -11.17
C GLU A 42 9.93 2.50 -10.57
N ILE A 43 10.85 3.07 -9.79
CA ILE A 43 11.92 2.30 -9.13
C ILE A 43 11.35 1.26 -8.17
N VAL A 44 10.41 1.63 -7.33
CA VAL A 44 9.79 0.70 -6.37
C VAL A 44 8.99 -0.38 -7.11
N ALA A 45 8.27 -0.01 -8.16
CA ALA A 45 7.53 -0.96 -8.98
C ALA A 45 8.46 -2.00 -9.66
N GLU A 46 9.59 -1.56 -10.21
CA GLU A 46 10.60 -2.44 -10.78
C GLU A 46 11.22 -3.38 -9.73
N LYS A 47 11.53 -2.85 -8.54
CA LYS A 47 12.03 -3.67 -7.42
C LYS A 47 11.02 -4.73 -7.01
N ALA A 48 9.73 -4.38 -6.97
CA ALA A 48 8.66 -5.32 -6.67
C ALA A 48 8.58 -6.43 -7.74
N LEU A 49 8.66 -6.07 -9.01
CA LEU A 49 8.69 -7.01 -10.12
C LEU A 49 9.88 -7.98 -10.01
N ASP A 50 11.08 -7.47 -9.76
CA ASP A 50 12.29 -8.27 -9.61
C ASP A 50 12.20 -9.27 -8.44
N ARG A 51 11.44 -8.94 -7.41
CA ARG A 51 11.18 -9.82 -6.26
C ARG A 51 10.01 -10.78 -6.48
N GLY A 52 9.33 -10.70 -7.62
CA GLY A 52 8.17 -11.53 -7.92
C GLY A 52 6.91 -11.13 -7.14
N TYR A 53 6.85 -9.92 -6.60
CA TYR A 53 5.67 -9.43 -5.89
C TYR A 53 4.60 -9.02 -6.89
N ARG A 54 3.46 -9.70 -6.81
CA ARG A 54 2.31 -9.42 -7.65
C ARG A 54 1.03 -9.53 -6.83
N PRO A 55 0.45 -8.40 -6.42
CA PRO A 55 -0.83 -8.44 -5.72
C PRO A 55 -1.95 -8.94 -6.62
N ALA A 56 -2.88 -9.70 -6.07
CA ALA A 56 -4.07 -10.12 -6.80
C ALA A 56 -5.02 -8.94 -7.04
N ARG A 57 -5.02 -7.97 -6.12
CA ARG A 57 -5.86 -6.77 -6.19
C ARG A 57 -5.13 -5.57 -5.61
N VAL A 58 -5.31 -4.41 -6.23
CA VAL A 58 -4.82 -3.13 -5.72
C VAL A 58 -6.00 -2.23 -5.39
N ILE A 59 -6.04 -1.72 -4.17
CA ILE A 59 -7.05 -0.76 -3.70
C ILE A 59 -6.33 0.56 -3.40
N SER A 60 -6.73 1.62 -4.10
CA SER A 60 -6.08 2.92 -4.02
C SER A 60 -7.04 4.03 -3.65
N SER A 61 -6.53 5.01 -2.92
CA SER A 61 -7.20 6.31 -2.80
C SER A 61 -7.41 6.93 -4.19
N THR A 62 -8.48 7.70 -4.33
CA THR A 62 -8.81 8.42 -5.56
C THR A 62 -8.02 9.70 -5.77
N ALA A 63 -7.25 10.17 -4.77
CA ALA A 63 -6.37 11.34 -4.93
C ALA A 63 -5.41 11.14 -6.09
N LEU A 64 -5.17 12.20 -6.87
CA LEU A 64 -4.38 12.11 -8.11
C LEU A 64 -3.00 11.47 -7.88
N ARG A 65 -2.29 11.85 -6.82
CA ARG A 65 -0.96 11.28 -6.49
C ARG A 65 -1.00 9.77 -6.25
N CYS A 66 -2.08 9.26 -5.67
CA CYS A 66 -2.28 7.81 -5.49
C CYS A 66 -2.59 7.12 -6.81
N ARG A 67 -3.45 7.72 -7.66
CA ARG A 67 -3.77 7.19 -9.00
C ARG A 67 -2.53 7.08 -9.86
N GLN A 68 -1.66 8.08 -9.85
CA GLN A 68 -0.42 8.09 -10.62
C GLN A 68 0.57 7.05 -10.09
N THR A 69 0.67 6.88 -8.77
CA THR A 69 1.46 5.81 -8.16
C THR A 69 0.93 4.43 -8.58
N ALA A 70 -0.39 4.23 -8.55
CA ALA A 70 -1.04 2.98 -8.95
C ALA A 70 -0.79 2.64 -10.43
N GLU A 71 -0.78 3.64 -11.31
CA GLU A 71 -0.47 3.44 -12.73
C GLU A 71 0.97 2.96 -12.97
N ALA A 72 1.93 3.45 -12.19
CA ALA A 72 3.30 2.97 -12.25
C ALA A 72 3.40 1.50 -11.85
N ILE A 73 2.68 1.09 -10.80
CA ILE A 73 2.59 -0.30 -10.36
C ILE A 73 1.99 -1.17 -11.47
N ARG A 74 0.86 -0.76 -12.05
CA ARG A 74 0.20 -1.53 -13.10
C ARG A 74 1.10 -1.70 -14.33
N ARG A 75 1.76 -0.65 -14.78
CA ARG A 75 2.65 -0.70 -15.95
C ARG A 75 3.83 -1.64 -15.75
N ALA A 76 4.38 -1.67 -14.53
CA ALA A 76 5.54 -2.51 -14.24
C ALA A 76 5.18 -3.97 -13.97
N LEU A 77 4.09 -4.22 -13.23
CA LEU A 77 3.75 -5.58 -12.79
C LEU A 77 2.84 -6.32 -13.76
N ASP A 78 1.72 -5.73 -14.14
CA ASP A 78 0.73 -6.37 -15.01
C ASP A 78 -0.31 -5.36 -15.48
N GLN A 79 -0.50 -5.25 -16.79
CA GLN A 79 -1.52 -4.37 -17.39
C GLN A 79 -2.94 -4.79 -17.03
N ASP A 80 -3.17 -6.08 -16.74
CA ASP A 80 -4.48 -6.62 -16.37
C ASP A 80 -4.73 -6.60 -14.85
N LEU A 81 -3.85 -5.99 -14.08
CA LEU A 81 -3.98 -5.88 -12.63
C LEU A 81 -5.28 -5.18 -12.25
N GLU A 82 -6.07 -5.82 -11.36
CA GLU A 82 -7.31 -5.24 -10.86
C GLU A 82 -7.01 -4.03 -9.97
N LEU A 83 -7.37 -2.83 -10.43
CA LEU A 83 -7.26 -1.59 -9.68
C LEU A 83 -8.64 -1.10 -9.28
N LEU A 84 -8.85 -0.91 -7.97
CA LEU A 84 -10.05 -0.31 -7.41
C LEU A 84 -9.69 1.02 -6.77
N PHE A 85 -10.36 2.09 -7.18
CA PHE A 85 -10.17 3.42 -6.62
C PHE A 85 -11.34 3.73 -5.69
N ILE A 86 -11.04 4.01 -4.43
CA ILE A 86 -12.03 4.19 -3.37
C ILE A 86 -11.86 5.56 -2.73
N ASP A 87 -12.90 6.40 -2.81
CA ASP A 87 -12.90 7.77 -2.26
C ASP A 87 -12.65 7.79 -0.76
N GLU A 88 -13.16 6.82 -0.04
CA GLU A 88 -13.04 6.71 1.40
C GLU A 88 -11.58 6.63 1.87
N LEU A 89 -10.66 6.15 1.01
CA LEU A 89 -9.24 6.05 1.37
C LEU A 89 -8.50 7.39 1.32
N TYR A 90 -9.11 8.44 0.77
CA TYR A 90 -8.47 9.76 0.72
C TYR A 90 -8.18 10.34 2.10
N ASN A 91 -9.14 10.27 3.00
CA ASN A 91 -9.01 10.71 4.39
C ASN A 91 -9.39 9.61 5.38
N ALA A 92 -9.09 8.36 5.03
CA ALA A 92 -9.51 7.22 5.81
C ALA A 92 -8.80 7.15 7.16
N PRO A 93 -9.54 6.87 8.25
CA PRO A 93 -8.92 6.47 9.50
C PRO A 93 -8.39 5.04 9.42
N LEU A 94 -7.55 4.67 10.38
CA LEU A 94 -6.96 3.32 10.49
C LEU A 94 -7.99 2.19 10.35
N ASP A 95 -9.15 2.33 10.98
CA ASP A 95 -10.18 1.27 11.03
C ASP A 95 -10.69 0.87 9.66
N VAL A 96 -10.76 1.80 8.71
CA VAL A 96 -11.20 1.50 7.33
C VAL A 96 -10.28 0.49 6.66
N TYR A 97 -8.98 0.68 6.79
CA TYR A 97 -7.99 -0.28 6.25
C TYR A 97 -8.06 -1.63 6.96
N LEU A 98 -8.17 -1.62 8.28
CA LEU A 98 -8.24 -2.86 9.06
C LEU A 98 -9.50 -3.67 8.74
N GLU A 99 -10.63 -3.01 8.54
CA GLU A 99 -11.88 -3.66 8.12
C GLU A 99 -11.75 -4.28 6.72
N MET A 100 -11.13 -3.58 5.77
CA MET A 100 -10.90 -4.10 4.43
C MET A 100 -10.00 -5.35 4.46
N ILE A 101 -8.96 -5.33 5.28
CA ILE A 101 -8.06 -6.48 5.45
C ILE A 101 -8.82 -7.66 6.09
N ALA A 102 -9.57 -7.40 7.14
CA ALA A 102 -10.30 -8.44 7.87
C ALA A 102 -11.45 -9.06 7.06
N SER A 103 -12.11 -8.28 6.21
CA SER A 103 -13.23 -8.72 5.39
C SER A 103 -12.82 -9.30 4.04
N SER A 104 -11.53 -9.31 3.71
CA SER A 104 -11.05 -9.80 2.43
C SER A 104 -11.18 -11.33 2.35
N THR A 105 -12.06 -11.79 1.47
CA THR A 105 -12.33 -13.21 1.27
C THR A 105 -12.11 -13.67 -0.17
N GLU A 106 -11.89 -12.75 -1.09
CA GLU A 106 -11.88 -13.02 -2.53
C GLU A 106 -10.49 -12.91 -3.17
N ALA A 107 -9.52 -12.33 -2.48
CA ALA A 107 -8.19 -12.13 -3.03
C ALA A 107 -7.13 -12.78 -2.15
N GLU A 108 -6.20 -13.48 -2.78
CA GLU A 108 -5.06 -14.12 -2.10
C GLU A 108 -4.06 -13.10 -1.55
N SER A 109 -3.92 -11.95 -2.21
CA SER A 109 -3.08 -10.85 -1.78
C SER A 109 -3.66 -9.51 -2.19
N MET A 110 -3.46 -8.50 -1.35
CA MET A 110 -3.99 -7.14 -1.57
C MET A 110 -2.92 -6.10 -1.36
N MET A 111 -2.88 -5.12 -2.26
CA MET A 111 -2.07 -3.92 -2.10
C MET A 111 -2.97 -2.73 -1.81
N PHE A 112 -2.61 -1.94 -0.80
CA PHE A 112 -3.26 -0.67 -0.51
C PHE A 112 -2.31 0.47 -0.87
N ILE A 113 -2.84 1.45 -1.61
CA ILE A 113 -2.10 2.68 -1.93
C ILE A 113 -2.82 3.85 -1.26
N GLY A 114 -2.14 4.49 -0.35
CA GLY A 114 -2.75 5.53 0.46
C GLY A 114 -1.78 6.59 0.97
N HIS A 115 -2.16 7.21 2.06
CA HIS A 115 -1.55 8.41 2.61
C HIS A 115 -1.00 8.20 4.01
N ASN A 116 0.04 8.95 4.37
CA ASN A 116 0.42 9.13 5.76
C ASN A 116 -0.46 10.22 6.42
N PRO A 117 -0.70 10.12 7.71
CA PRO A 117 -0.12 9.14 8.64
C PRO A 117 -0.78 7.76 8.64
N THR A 118 -1.90 7.56 7.96
CA THR A 118 -2.70 6.34 8.09
C THR A 118 -1.95 5.08 7.61
N ILE A 119 -1.22 5.13 6.51
CA ILE A 119 -0.42 3.98 6.03
C ILE A 119 0.59 3.53 7.10
N GLU A 120 1.26 4.48 7.75
CA GLU A 120 2.20 4.18 8.85
C GLU A 120 1.47 3.56 10.05
N GLU A 121 0.29 4.06 10.40
CA GLU A 121 -0.53 3.51 11.49
C GLU A 121 -0.98 2.07 11.18
N VAL A 122 -1.38 1.79 9.95
CA VAL A 122 -1.72 0.43 9.50
C VAL A 122 -0.50 -0.49 9.64
N PHE A 123 0.66 -0.03 9.16
CA PHE A 123 1.91 -0.78 9.25
C PHE A 123 2.23 -1.12 10.72
N GLU A 124 2.22 -0.14 11.61
CA GLU A 124 2.49 -0.35 13.03
C GLU A 124 1.47 -1.30 13.67
N LYS A 125 0.21 -1.18 13.33
CA LYS A 125 -0.84 -2.07 13.84
C LYS A 125 -0.61 -3.52 13.44
N LEU A 126 -0.18 -3.76 12.21
CA LEU A 126 0.07 -5.11 11.72
C LEU A 126 1.43 -5.66 12.22
N ALA A 127 2.49 -4.90 12.06
CA ALA A 127 3.86 -5.36 12.33
C ALA A 127 4.30 -5.20 13.79
N GLY A 128 3.67 -4.32 14.54
CA GLY A 128 4.03 -3.99 15.92
C GLY A 128 5.05 -2.86 16.03
N ALA A 129 5.13 -2.26 17.22
CA ALA A 129 5.94 -1.07 17.49
C ALA A 129 7.45 -1.31 17.29
N ASP A 130 7.97 -2.47 17.72
CA ASP A 130 9.39 -2.79 17.61
C ASP A 130 9.84 -2.93 16.15
N THR A 131 9.06 -3.64 15.33
CA THR A 131 9.33 -3.78 13.89
C THR A 131 9.25 -2.42 13.20
N THR A 132 8.27 -1.61 13.56
CA THR A 132 8.09 -0.26 13.01
C THR A 132 9.30 0.62 13.31
N ALA A 133 9.74 0.65 14.56
CA ALA A 133 10.91 1.44 14.96
C ALA A 133 12.20 1.00 14.24
N ALA A 134 12.34 -0.30 13.99
CA ALA A 134 13.51 -0.84 13.29
C ALA A 134 13.47 -0.59 11.77
N ALA A 135 12.30 -0.77 11.14
CA ALA A 135 12.15 -0.69 9.69
C ALA A 135 12.05 0.75 9.18
N ILE A 136 11.34 1.61 9.89
CA ILE A 136 11.09 3.01 9.49
C ILE A 136 11.37 3.99 10.64
N PRO A 137 12.62 4.08 11.11
CA PRO A 137 12.96 4.90 12.28
C PRO A 137 12.69 6.39 12.08
N THR A 138 12.62 6.86 10.85
CA THR A 138 12.34 8.26 10.49
C THR A 138 10.95 8.47 9.87
N GLY A 139 10.08 7.47 9.96
CA GLY A 139 8.73 7.49 9.39
C GLY A 139 8.63 6.75 8.06
N TYR A 140 7.39 6.55 7.63
CA TYR A 140 7.10 5.82 6.39
C TYR A 140 7.44 6.69 5.16
N PRO A 141 8.40 6.29 4.32
CA PRO A 141 8.83 7.12 3.19
C PRO A 141 7.80 7.15 2.07
N THR A 142 7.81 8.19 1.24
CA THR A 142 7.06 8.22 -0.01
C THR A 142 7.51 7.06 -0.91
N ALA A 143 6.58 6.46 -1.64
CA ALA A 143 6.78 5.24 -2.41
C ALA A 143 7.31 4.04 -1.62
N GLY A 144 7.35 4.13 -0.29
CA GLY A 144 7.70 2.99 0.56
C GLY A 144 6.66 1.87 0.43
N LEU A 145 7.13 0.66 0.18
CA LEU A 145 6.30 -0.53 0.00
C LEU A 145 6.66 -1.59 1.03
N ALA A 146 5.77 -1.81 1.98
CA ALA A 146 5.86 -2.90 2.94
C ALA A 146 5.19 -4.16 2.39
N VAL A 147 5.82 -5.30 2.60
CA VAL A 147 5.30 -6.62 2.26
C VAL A 147 5.12 -7.39 3.56
N LEU A 148 3.87 -7.71 3.90
CA LEU A 148 3.48 -8.29 5.18
C LEU A 148 2.74 -9.60 4.98
N GLU A 149 3.06 -10.59 5.81
CA GLU A 149 2.36 -11.87 5.85
C GLU A 149 1.64 -12.05 7.19
N PRO A 150 0.42 -12.64 7.18
CA PRO A 150 -0.33 -12.81 8.42
C PRO A 150 0.37 -13.76 9.38
N PRO A 151 0.03 -13.70 10.69
CA PRO A 151 0.57 -14.61 11.68
C PRO A 151 0.32 -16.07 11.30
N ALA A 152 1.36 -16.91 11.36
CA ALA A 152 1.26 -18.33 11.06
C ALA A 152 0.55 -19.12 12.17
N ALA A 153 0.62 -18.63 13.41
CA ALA A 153 0.04 -19.28 14.59
C ALA A 153 -0.95 -18.36 15.29
N SER A 154 -2.04 -18.93 15.83
CA SER A 154 -3.12 -18.17 16.47
C SER A 154 -2.70 -17.38 17.71
N HIS A 155 -1.57 -17.71 18.34
CA HIS A 155 -1.03 -16.98 19.48
C HIS A 155 -0.12 -15.79 19.12
N GLU A 156 0.27 -15.68 17.85
CA GLU A 156 1.03 -14.53 17.35
C GLU A 156 0.09 -13.35 17.12
N ARG A 157 0.52 -12.18 17.58
CA ARG A 157 -0.29 -10.96 17.48
C ARG A 157 0.02 -10.13 16.25
N HIS A 158 1.24 -10.25 15.74
CA HIS A 158 1.74 -9.37 14.69
C HIS A 158 2.00 -10.13 13.40
N TRP A 159 1.79 -9.42 12.30
CA TRP A 159 2.17 -9.86 10.96
C TRP A 159 3.70 -9.82 10.81
N THR A 160 4.22 -10.67 9.97
CA THR A 160 5.64 -10.69 9.66
C THR A 160 5.95 -9.71 8.55
N LEU A 161 6.88 -8.80 8.77
CA LEU A 161 7.44 -7.97 7.71
C LEU A 161 8.40 -8.81 6.88
N THR A 162 7.98 -9.18 5.67
CA THR A 162 8.78 -9.98 4.75
C THR A 162 9.79 -9.12 4.02
N ASP A 163 9.42 -7.91 3.64
CA ASP A 163 10.27 -6.99 2.89
C ASP A 163 9.80 -5.54 3.04
N PHE A 164 10.71 -4.60 2.85
CA PHE A 164 10.39 -3.18 2.78
C PHE A 164 11.21 -2.54 1.66
N LEU A 165 10.53 -2.15 0.59
CA LEU A 165 11.18 -1.57 -0.60
C LEU A 165 11.07 -0.04 -0.58
N THR A 166 12.16 0.60 -0.94
CA THR A 166 12.24 2.06 -1.14
C THR A 166 12.91 2.38 -2.47
N ALA A 167 12.65 3.58 -2.93
CA ALA A 167 13.32 4.08 -4.14
C ALA A 167 14.83 4.29 -3.96
#